data_f0e4882a8955f2bd1852e88062b83cca
#
_entry.id   f0e4882a8955f2bd1852e88062b83cca
#
_cell.length_a   1.000
_cell.length_b   1.000
_cell.length_c   1.000
_cell.angle_alpha   90.00
_cell.angle_beta   90.00
_cell.angle_gamma   90.00
#
_symmetry.space_group_name_H-M   'P 1'
#
loop_
_entity.id
_entity.type
_entity.pdbx_description
1 polymer ?
#
loop_
_entity_poly.entity_id
_entity_poly.type
_entity_poly.pdbx_seq_one_letter_code
_entity_poly.pdbx_strand_id
1 'polypeptide(L)' 'MPREFSLHIGSGGKCVIKEDEDNTLSEFTDILSAVTYVRQRVGEEPAVLTVYDAHGKEAFRRSL' A
#
# COMPACT_ATOMS: atom_id res chain seq x y z
N MET A 1 -13.44 4.92 -11.33
CA MET A 1 -12.27 4.04 -11.35
C MET A 1 -11.77 3.84 -9.91
N PRO A 2 -11.41 2.62 -9.54
CA PRO A 2 -10.90 2.39 -8.19
C PRO A 2 -9.55 3.07 -8.00
N ARG A 3 -9.30 3.53 -6.78
CA ARG A 3 -7.99 4.08 -6.42
C ARG A 3 -7.00 2.94 -6.30
N GLU A 4 -5.78 3.19 -6.71
CA GLU A 4 -4.74 2.18 -6.65
C GLU A 4 -3.63 2.61 -5.71
N PHE A 5 -3.25 1.68 -4.84
CA PHE A 5 -2.17 1.87 -3.89
C PHE A 5 -1.17 0.74 -4.07
N SER A 6 0.09 1.05 -3.87
CA SER A 6 1.15 0.05 -3.89
C SER A 6 1.84 0.04 -2.53
N LEU A 7 2.02 -1.14 -1.95
CA LEU A 7 2.75 -1.31 -0.70
C LEU A 7 4.04 -2.05 -1.00
N HIS A 8 5.17 -1.43 -0.70
CA HIS A 8 6.48 -2.05 -0.92
C HIS A 8 7.09 -2.41 0.42
N ILE A 9 7.40 -3.68 0.61
CA ILE A 9 8.02 -4.18 1.83
C ILE A 9 9.53 -4.06 1.67
N GLY A 10 10.15 -3.30 2.56
CA GLY A 10 11.59 -3.14 2.57
C GLY A 10 12.26 -4.00 3.61
N SER A 11 13.57 -3.88 3.73
CA SER A 11 14.33 -4.61 4.74
C SER A 11 13.99 -4.09 6.12
N GLY A 12 14.03 -4.99 7.11
CA GLY A 12 13.75 -4.60 8.49
C GLY A 12 12.27 -4.37 8.81
N GLY A 13 11.37 -4.80 7.93
CA GLY A 13 9.93 -4.66 8.16
C GLY A 13 9.34 -3.32 7.79
N LYS A 14 10.14 -2.41 7.25
CA LYS A 14 9.64 -1.11 6.80
C LYS A 14 8.73 -1.28 5.59
N CYS A 15 7.65 -0.50 5.56
CA CYS A 15 6.70 -0.53 4.45
C CYS A 15 6.55 0.87 3.89
N VAL A 16 6.46 0.97 2.57
CA VAL A 16 6.23 2.25 1.89
C VAL A 16 4.96 2.13 1.09
N ILE A 17 4.03 3.05 1.31
CA ILE A 17 2.80 3.13 0.54
C ILE A 17 2.97 4.20 -0.52
N LYS A 18 2.68 3.85 -1.76
CA LYS A 18 2.62 4.81 -2.85
C LYS A 18 1.19 4.88 -3.35
N GLU A 19 0.66 6.10 -3.42
CA GLU A 19 -0.65 6.36 -3.97
C GLU A 19 -0.48 6.82 -5.40
N ASP A 20 -1.06 6.09 -6.34
CA ASP A 20 -0.82 6.33 -7.77
C ASP A 20 -1.26 7.71 -8.25
N GLU A 21 -2.37 8.22 -7.73
CA GLU A 21 -2.88 9.52 -8.18
C GLU A 21 -1.96 10.69 -7.83
N ASP A 22 -1.41 10.67 -6.62
CA ASP A 22 -0.65 11.79 -6.09
C ASP A 22 0.86 11.58 -6.13
N ASN A 23 1.34 10.37 -6.43
CA ASN A 23 2.73 9.99 -6.27
C ASN A 23 3.24 10.23 -4.84
N THR A 24 2.32 10.24 -3.87
CA THR A 24 2.68 10.46 -2.48
C THR A 24 3.29 9.19 -1.89
N LEU A 25 4.40 9.32 -1.20
CA LEU A 25 5.05 8.20 -0.53
C LEU A 25 4.91 8.38 0.98
N SER A 26 4.52 7.32 1.66
CA SER A 26 4.41 7.32 3.12
C SER A 26 5.10 6.09 3.68
N GLU A 27 5.92 6.28 4.70
CA GLU A 27 6.66 5.18 5.32
C GLU A 27 6.00 4.74 6.61
N PHE A 28 6.04 3.43 6.85
CA PHE A 28 5.50 2.82 8.05
C PHE A 28 6.47 1.78 8.58
N THR A 29 6.41 1.52 9.89
CA THR A 29 7.32 0.57 10.52
C THR A 29 6.80 -0.86 10.49
N ASP A 30 5.51 -1.05 10.16
CA ASP A 30 4.92 -2.38 10.05
C ASP A 30 3.78 -2.38 9.03
N ILE A 31 3.41 -3.58 8.60
CA ILE A 31 2.40 -3.73 7.55
C ILE A 31 1.00 -3.37 8.04
N LEU A 32 0.71 -3.61 9.31
CA LEU A 32 -0.61 -3.31 9.86
C LEU A 32 -0.90 -1.82 9.84
N SER A 33 0.09 -1.01 10.24
CA SER A 33 -0.04 0.44 10.20
C SER A 33 -0.22 0.93 8.77
N ALA A 34 0.50 0.35 7.82
CA ALA A 34 0.38 0.72 6.41
C ALA A 34 -1.01 0.43 5.88
N VAL A 35 -1.54 -0.76 6.15
CA VAL A 35 -2.88 -1.15 5.69
C VAL A 35 -3.94 -0.27 6.33
N THR A 36 -3.79 0.05 7.62
CA THR A 36 -4.73 0.92 8.31
C THR A 36 -4.74 2.32 7.67
N TYR A 37 -3.57 2.83 7.31
CA TYR A 37 -3.47 4.12 6.64
C TYR A 37 -4.24 4.10 5.31
N VAL A 38 -4.06 3.05 4.51
CA VAL A 38 -4.76 2.95 3.22
C VAL A 38 -6.27 2.90 3.43
N ARG A 39 -6.74 2.12 4.39
CA ARG A 39 -8.18 2.04 4.65
C ARG A 39 -8.77 3.38 5.07
N GLN A 40 -8.05 4.15 5.85
CA GLN A 40 -8.50 5.48 6.27
C GLN A 40 -8.53 6.46 5.09
N ARG A 41 -7.55 6.37 4.20
CA ARG A 41 -7.50 7.23 3.01
C ARG A 41 -8.63 6.92 2.04
N VAL A 42 -8.97 5.65 1.91
CA VAL A 42 -9.97 5.20 0.93
C VAL A 42 -11.39 5.44 1.43
N GLY A 43 -11.61 5.27 2.73
CA GLY A 43 -12.96 5.36 3.28
C GLY A 43 -13.84 4.27 2.71
N GLU A 44 -14.95 4.65 2.07
CA GLU A 44 -15.90 3.70 1.47
C GLU A 44 -15.71 3.55 -0.04
N GLU A 45 -14.75 4.27 -0.62
CA GLU A 45 -14.52 4.20 -2.06
C GLU A 45 -13.83 2.90 -2.45
N PRO A 46 -14.10 2.38 -3.66
CA PRO A 46 -13.40 1.18 -4.11
C PRO A 46 -11.92 1.47 -4.31
N ALA A 47 -11.09 0.52 -3.90
CA ALA A 47 -9.65 0.66 -4.03
C ALA A 47 -8.99 -0.70 -4.19
N VAL A 48 -7.80 -0.70 -4.77
CA VAL A 48 -7.00 -1.91 -4.95
C VAL A 48 -5.65 -1.65 -4.31
N LEU A 49 -5.22 -2.59 -3.48
CA LEU A 49 -3.90 -2.56 -2.87
C LEU A 49 -3.05 -3.69 -3.45
N THR A 50 -1.94 -3.34 -4.06
CA THR A 50 -0.98 -4.31 -4.58
C THR A 50 0.23 -4.31 -3.65
N VAL A 51 0.60 -5.50 -3.16
CA VAL A 51 1.72 -5.64 -2.24
C VAL A 51 2.92 -6.23 -2.98
N TYR A 52 4.08 -5.55 -2.87
CA TYR A 52 5.32 -6.00 -3.47
C TYR A 52 6.29 -6.43 -2.37
N ASP A 53 7.01 -7.52 -2.61
CA ASP A 53 7.99 -8.03 -1.66
C ASP A 53 9.28 -7.22 -1.72
N ALA A 54 10.28 -7.64 -0.92
CA ALA A 54 11.56 -6.94 -0.83
C ALA A 54 12.36 -6.98 -2.15
N HIS A 55 11.99 -7.86 -3.06
CA HIS A 55 12.64 -7.97 -4.37
C HIS A 55 11.90 -7.23 -5.46
N GLY A 56 10.82 -6.54 -5.11
CA GLY A 56 10.03 -5.80 -6.08
C GLY A 56 9.03 -6.63 -6.86
N LYS A 57 8.81 -7.87 -6.45
CA LYS A 57 7.83 -8.74 -7.10
C LYS A 57 6.46 -8.58 -6.43
N GLU A 58 5.42 -8.63 -7.24
CA GLU A 58 4.06 -8.59 -6.71
C GLU A 58 3.79 -9.85 -5.89
N ALA A 59 3.53 -9.67 -4.60
CA ALA A 59 3.21 -10.77 -3.71
C ALA A 59 1.73 -11.13 -3.79
N PHE A 60 0.87 -10.10 -3.72
CA PHE A 60 -0.56 -10.31 -3.88
C PHE A 60 -1.24 -8.96 -4.14
N ARG A 61 -2.48 -9.04 -4.62
CA ARG A 61 -3.33 -7.88 -4.89
C ARG A 61 -4.67 -8.10 -4.17
N ARG A 62 -5.18 -7.07 -3.54
CA ARG A 62 -6.41 -7.17 -2.78
C ARG A 62 -7.31 -5.96 -3.04
N SER A 63 -8.60 -6.22 -3.25
CA SER A 63 -9.61 -5.18 -3.28
C SER A 63 -10.00 -4.80 -1.86
N LEU A 64 -10.12 -3.53 -1.61
CA LEU A 64 -10.48 -3.01 -0.29
C LEU A 64 -11.91 -2.48 -0.26
#